data_5111473059cdab5e813a660c324801d3
#
_entry.id   5111473059cdab5e813a660c324801d3
#
_cell.length_a   1.000
_cell.length_b   1.000
_cell.length_c   1.000
_cell.angle_alpha   90.00
_cell.angle_beta   90.00
_cell.angle_gamma   90.00
#
_symmetry.space_group_name_H-M   'P 1'
#
loop_
_entity.id
_entity.type
_entity.pdbx_description
1 polymer ?
#
loop_
_entity_poly.entity_id
_entity_poly.type
_entity_poly.pdbx_seq_one_letter_code
_entity_poly.pdbx_strand_id
1 'polypeptide(L)'
;MASVVVPFRAAAAKSRLEPLDDATRDELAHRMLANVITAATAVGPTILVTEADADCARALAAEHGVTVVDDPGGGQGAAVEAGLAAVPEWPVLVVNADLPDVRARDLLALLGTMPENGIAIAPAPDGTTNALALARPGLFEPLYGPGSAARFRARSEELGVEAADLEAPALARDVDTAAQLEHLVR
;
A
#
# COMPACT_ATOMS: atom_id res chain seq x y z
N MET A 1 -7.99 -9.84 -14.07
CA MET A 1 -7.11 -9.82 -12.89
C MET A 1 -7.18 -8.43 -12.30
N ALA A 2 -6.72 -8.21 -11.07
CA ALA A 2 -6.69 -6.87 -10.50
C ALA A 2 -5.27 -6.28 -10.62
N SER A 3 -5.15 -4.98 -10.89
CA SER A 3 -3.86 -4.29 -10.78
C SER A 3 -3.52 -3.96 -9.33
N VAL A 4 -2.24 -3.84 -9.00
CA VAL A 4 -1.79 -3.45 -7.65
C VAL A 4 -0.87 -2.24 -7.73
N VAL A 5 -1.15 -1.21 -6.94
CA VAL A 5 -0.31 -0.01 -6.79
C VAL A 5 0.35 -0.02 -5.41
N VAL A 6 1.67 0.09 -5.38
CA VAL A 6 2.48 0.13 -4.16
C VAL A 6 3.22 1.46 -4.11
N PRO A 7 2.76 2.44 -3.32
CA PRO A 7 3.52 3.66 -3.08
C PRO A 7 4.65 3.36 -2.08
N PHE A 8 5.88 3.74 -2.41
CA PHE A 8 7.05 3.56 -1.56
C PHE A 8 7.95 4.79 -1.60
N ARG A 9 8.28 5.32 -0.43
CA ARG A 9 9.23 6.42 -0.25
C ARG A 9 10.34 6.01 0.71
N ALA A 10 11.57 5.89 0.19
CA ALA A 10 12.74 5.56 0.97
C ALA A 10 13.00 6.60 2.08
N ALA A 11 12.85 7.89 1.78
CA ALA A 11 13.05 8.98 2.73
C ALA A 11 12.03 8.97 3.89
N ALA A 12 10.79 8.57 3.65
CA ALA A 12 9.75 8.49 4.68
C ALA A 12 9.95 7.32 5.64
N ALA A 13 10.48 6.20 5.15
CA ALA A 13 10.82 5.04 5.98
C ALA A 13 11.91 5.36 7.01
N LYS A 14 12.81 6.34 6.72
CA LYS A 14 13.92 6.71 7.60
C LYS A 14 13.50 7.47 8.86
N SER A 15 12.43 8.24 8.83
CA SER A 15 12.08 9.17 9.93
C SER A 15 11.29 8.52 11.07
N ARG A 16 10.65 7.38 10.86
CA ARG A 16 9.71 6.76 11.82
C ARG A 16 10.30 5.65 12.67
N LEU A 17 11.45 5.09 12.28
CA LEU A 17 12.05 3.91 12.94
C LEU A 17 13.19 4.29 13.90
N GLU A 18 13.16 5.44 14.54
CA GLU A 18 14.10 5.74 15.63
C GLU A 18 13.86 4.77 16.82
N PRO A 19 14.90 4.21 17.46
CA PRO A 19 16.32 4.61 17.45
C PRO A 19 17.25 3.78 16.54
N LEU A 20 16.75 3.11 15.50
CA LEU A 20 17.60 2.32 14.59
C LEU A 20 18.54 3.23 13.79
N ASP A 21 19.73 2.73 13.44
CA ASP A 21 20.62 3.40 12.51
C ASP A 21 20.06 3.38 11.07
N ASP A 22 20.53 4.30 10.22
CA ASP A 22 20.00 4.48 8.87
C ASP A 22 20.11 3.21 8.00
N ALA A 23 21.21 2.45 8.12
CA ALA A 23 21.41 1.24 7.32
C ALA A 23 20.42 0.14 7.70
N THR A 24 20.19 -0.07 9.00
CA THR A 24 19.22 -1.04 9.50
C THR A 24 17.79 -0.66 9.10
N ARG A 25 17.46 0.65 9.13
CA ARG A 25 16.15 1.14 8.67
C ARG A 25 15.92 0.90 7.18
N ASP A 26 16.93 1.18 6.37
CA ASP A 26 16.88 0.96 4.93
C ASP A 26 16.72 -0.52 4.59
N GLU A 27 17.51 -1.40 5.20
CA GLU A 27 17.40 -2.85 5.01
C GLU A 27 16.00 -3.35 5.35
N LEU A 28 15.44 -2.89 6.45
CA LEU A 28 14.10 -3.28 6.87
C LEU A 28 13.03 -2.81 5.91
N ALA A 29 13.05 -1.53 5.51
CA ALA A 29 12.10 -0.98 4.56
C ALA A 29 12.14 -1.75 3.22
N HIS A 30 13.33 -2.10 2.73
CA HIS A 30 13.49 -2.91 1.53
C HIS A 30 12.98 -4.35 1.70
N ARG A 31 13.16 -4.96 2.86
CA ARG A 31 12.60 -6.30 3.14
C ARG A 31 11.09 -6.30 3.15
N MET A 32 10.47 -5.29 3.77
CA MET A 32 9.01 -5.12 3.77
C MET A 32 8.50 -4.89 2.35
N LEU A 33 9.12 -3.99 1.59
CA LEU A 33 8.80 -3.74 0.19
C LEU A 33 8.88 -5.01 -0.65
N ALA A 34 9.95 -5.82 -0.50
CA ALA A 34 10.12 -7.09 -1.21
C ALA A 34 8.99 -8.07 -0.92
N ASN A 35 8.55 -8.16 0.34
CA ASN A 35 7.42 -9.00 0.73
C ASN A 35 6.10 -8.51 0.08
N VAL A 36 5.84 -7.19 0.12
CA VAL A 36 4.64 -6.60 -0.50
C VAL A 36 4.65 -6.81 -2.02
N ILE A 37 5.79 -6.57 -2.69
CA ILE A 37 5.93 -6.81 -4.14
C ILE A 37 5.66 -8.27 -4.48
N THR A 38 6.24 -9.21 -3.71
CA THR A 38 5.99 -10.65 -3.91
C THR A 38 4.51 -11.00 -3.78
N ALA A 39 3.82 -10.45 -2.77
CA ALA A 39 2.40 -10.66 -2.60
C ALA A 39 1.58 -10.03 -3.74
N ALA A 40 1.92 -8.81 -4.16
CA ALA A 40 1.23 -8.04 -5.17
C ALA A 40 1.34 -8.69 -6.57
N THR A 41 2.54 -9.10 -6.98
CA THR A 41 2.79 -9.73 -8.28
C THR A 41 2.08 -11.08 -8.44
N ALA A 42 1.81 -11.77 -7.34
CA ALA A 42 0.99 -12.99 -7.35
C ALA A 42 -0.51 -12.72 -7.54
N VAL A 43 -0.97 -11.47 -7.38
CA VAL A 43 -2.37 -11.06 -7.62
C VAL A 43 -2.56 -10.54 -9.03
N GLY A 44 -1.63 -9.75 -9.57
CA GLY A 44 -1.72 -9.22 -10.91
C GLY A 44 -0.66 -8.18 -11.27
N PRO A 45 -0.85 -7.45 -12.38
CA PRO A 45 0.06 -6.39 -12.81
C PRO A 45 0.31 -5.41 -11.67
N THR A 46 1.59 -5.19 -11.36
CA THR A 46 1.99 -4.40 -10.19
C THR A 46 2.74 -3.15 -10.64
N ILE A 47 2.45 -2.03 -9.99
CA ILE A 47 3.06 -0.73 -10.21
C ILE A 47 3.67 -0.26 -8.90
N LEU A 48 4.98 -0.04 -8.90
CA LEU A 48 5.70 0.61 -7.81
C LEU A 48 5.81 2.11 -8.12
N VAL A 49 5.37 2.95 -7.19
CA VAL A 49 5.58 4.40 -7.27
C VAL A 49 6.64 4.80 -6.28
N THR A 50 7.78 5.29 -6.75
CA THR A 50 8.94 5.61 -5.90
C THR A 50 9.78 6.76 -6.46
N GLU A 51 10.67 7.32 -5.63
CA GLU A 51 11.57 8.38 -6.03
C GLU A 51 12.50 7.94 -7.17
N ALA A 52 12.93 8.91 -8.00
CA ALA A 52 13.79 8.66 -9.15
C ALA A 52 15.18 8.10 -8.75
N ASP A 53 15.66 8.43 -7.56
CA ASP A 53 16.94 8.01 -6.98
C ASP A 53 16.85 6.82 -6.01
N ALA A 54 15.69 6.17 -5.93
CA ALA A 54 15.48 4.97 -5.10
C ALA A 54 16.03 3.71 -5.80
N ASP A 55 17.32 3.66 -6.08
CA ASP A 55 17.98 2.61 -6.90
C ASP A 55 17.68 1.18 -6.43
N CYS A 56 17.72 0.92 -5.12
CA CYS A 56 17.44 -0.41 -4.56
C CYS A 56 15.98 -0.85 -4.79
N ALA A 57 15.02 0.06 -4.62
CA ALA A 57 13.61 -0.24 -4.85
C ALA A 57 13.32 -0.48 -6.35
N ARG A 58 13.97 0.29 -7.22
CA ARG A 58 13.88 0.12 -8.68
C ARG A 58 14.52 -1.18 -9.15
N ALA A 59 15.66 -1.58 -8.60
CA ALA A 59 16.30 -2.86 -8.89
C ALA A 59 15.38 -4.02 -8.48
N LEU A 60 14.81 -3.97 -7.28
CA LEU A 60 13.85 -4.96 -6.80
C LEU A 60 12.61 -5.05 -7.71
N ALA A 61 12.06 -3.92 -8.16
CA ALA A 61 10.96 -3.90 -9.11
C ALA A 61 11.31 -4.58 -10.44
N ALA A 62 12.53 -4.33 -10.98
CA ALA A 62 13.00 -4.95 -12.19
C ALA A 62 13.14 -6.47 -12.05
N GLU A 63 13.65 -6.98 -10.92
CA GLU A 63 13.76 -8.41 -10.62
C GLU A 63 12.40 -9.13 -10.63
N HIS A 64 11.34 -8.43 -10.20
CA HIS A 64 9.99 -8.96 -10.13
C HIS A 64 9.10 -8.62 -11.33
N GLY A 65 9.63 -7.95 -12.36
CA GLY A 65 8.85 -7.54 -13.53
C GLY A 65 7.78 -6.48 -13.22
N VAL A 66 8.01 -5.66 -12.20
CA VAL A 66 7.10 -4.60 -11.74
C VAL A 66 7.33 -3.32 -12.55
N THR A 67 6.25 -2.69 -12.98
CA THR A 67 6.34 -1.37 -13.63
C THR A 67 6.64 -0.30 -12.60
N VAL A 68 7.61 0.58 -12.90
CA VAL A 68 7.97 1.69 -12.00
C VAL A 68 7.44 3.01 -12.56
N VAL A 69 6.86 3.82 -11.68
CA VAL A 69 6.39 5.19 -11.92
C VAL A 69 7.12 6.11 -10.96
N ASP A 70 7.58 7.25 -11.44
CA ASP A 70 8.24 8.26 -10.60
C ASP A 70 7.23 8.89 -9.64
N ASP A 71 7.59 9.00 -8.36
CA ASP A 71 6.81 9.74 -7.38
C ASP A 71 6.83 11.25 -7.71
N PRO A 72 5.68 11.87 -7.98
CA PRO A 72 5.63 13.29 -8.33
C PRO A 72 5.92 14.23 -7.16
N GLY A 73 6.06 13.68 -5.95
CA GLY A 73 6.04 14.49 -4.73
C GLY A 73 4.61 14.79 -4.26
N GLY A 74 4.48 15.53 -3.15
CA GLY A 74 3.15 15.91 -2.64
C GLY A 74 2.50 14.91 -1.68
N GLY A 75 3.20 13.83 -1.30
CA GLY A 75 2.73 12.86 -0.30
C GLY A 75 2.16 11.58 -0.89
N GLN A 76 1.72 10.69 -0.01
CA GLN A 76 1.24 9.35 -0.38
C GLN A 76 0.07 9.40 -1.38
N GLY A 77 -0.86 10.35 -1.20
CA GLY A 77 -2.01 10.48 -2.09
C GLY A 77 -1.62 10.76 -3.53
N ALA A 78 -0.70 11.71 -3.76
CA ALA A 78 -0.19 12.06 -5.09
C ALA A 78 0.56 10.87 -5.73
N ALA A 79 1.35 10.13 -4.94
CA ALA A 79 2.01 8.91 -5.42
C ALA A 79 0.97 7.86 -5.87
N VAL A 80 -0.08 7.65 -5.09
CA VAL A 80 -1.17 6.72 -5.46
C VAL A 80 -1.88 7.18 -6.73
N GLU A 81 -2.20 8.46 -6.88
CA GLU A 81 -2.79 9.00 -8.12
C GLU A 81 -1.93 8.73 -9.35
N ALA A 82 -0.60 8.95 -9.24
CA ALA A 82 0.34 8.64 -10.32
C ALA A 82 0.34 7.15 -10.67
N GLY A 83 0.31 6.27 -9.68
CA GLY A 83 0.19 4.83 -9.87
C GLY A 83 -1.12 4.43 -10.54
N LEU A 84 -2.25 4.98 -10.08
CA LEU A 84 -3.58 4.71 -10.64
C LEU A 84 -3.70 5.16 -12.11
N ALA A 85 -2.99 6.22 -12.51
CA ALA A 85 -2.95 6.67 -13.90
C ALA A 85 -2.20 5.69 -14.83
N ALA A 86 -1.36 4.82 -14.28
CA ALA A 86 -0.53 3.86 -15.01
C ALA A 86 -1.08 2.42 -15.00
N VAL A 87 -2.18 2.14 -14.27
CA VAL A 87 -2.73 0.78 -14.21
C VAL A 87 -3.30 0.33 -15.55
N PRO A 88 -3.03 -0.92 -15.99
CA PRO A 88 -3.55 -1.43 -17.24
C PRO A 88 -5.02 -1.88 -17.15
N GLU A 89 -5.48 -2.23 -15.96
CA GLU A 89 -6.83 -2.80 -15.75
C GLU A 89 -7.38 -2.53 -14.35
N TRP A 90 -8.68 -2.63 -14.22
CA TRP A 90 -9.44 -2.54 -12.97
C TRP A 90 -10.09 -3.90 -12.64
N PRO A 91 -10.40 -4.22 -11.37
CA PRO A 91 -10.24 -3.39 -10.18
C PRO A 91 -8.78 -3.19 -9.77
N VAL A 92 -8.52 -2.26 -8.84
CA VAL A 92 -7.18 -1.91 -8.36
C VAL A 92 -7.09 -2.08 -6.85
N LEU A 93 -5.99 -2.68 -6.40
CA LEU A 93 -5.53 -2.64 -5.02
C LEU A 93 -4.48 -1.54 -4.86
N VAL A 94 -4.58 -0.75 -3.81
CA VAL A 94 -3.51 0.11 -3.32
C VAL A 94 -3.02 -0.47 -2.00
N VAL A 95 -1.73 -0.74 -1.89
CA VAL A 95 -1.16 -1.46 -0.75
C VAL A 95 0.07 -0.72 -0.23
N ASN A 96 0.11 -0.39 1.06
CA ASN A 96 1.27 0.22 1.69
C ASN A 96 2.47 -0.74 1.67
N ALA A 97 3.67 -0.18 1.56
CA ALA A 97 4.91 -0.95 1.42
C ALA A 97 5.49 -1.48 2.76
N ASP A 98 4.91 -1.10 3.89
CA ASP A 98 5.38 -1.37 5.26
C ASP A 98 4.62 -2.52 5.96
N LEU A 99 4.08 -3.45 5.19
CA LEU A 99 3.31 -4.62 5.65
C LEU A 99 4.17 -5.89 5.62
N PRO A 100 4.85 -6.25 6.71
CA PRO A 100 5.85 -7.32 6.73
C PRO A 100 5.27 -8.72 6.53
N ASP A 101 4.01 -8.94 6.91
CA ASP A 101 3.38 -10.26 6.93
C ASP A 101 2.38 -10.48 5.79
N VAL A 102 2.16 -9.47 4.92
CA VAL A 102 1.15 -9.54 3.86
C VAL A 102 1.49 -10.64 2.85
N ARG A 103 0.46 -11.34 2.41
CA ARG A 103 0.53 -12.40 1.40
C ARG A 103 -0.54 -12.19 0.33
N ALA A 104 -0.37 -12.81 -0.81
CA ALA A 104 -1.35 -12.74 -1.91
C ALA A 104 -2.78 -13.08 -1.47
N ARG A 105 -2.96 -14.07 -0.57
CA ARG A 105 -4.28 -14.44 -0.04
C ARG A 105 -4.97 -13.30 0.72
N ASP A 106 -4.20 -12.43 1.40
CA ASP A 106 -4.75 -11.32 2.18
C ASP A 106 -5.23 -10.21 1.24
N LEU A 107 -4.48 -9.97 0.15
CA LEU A 107 -4.87 -9.05 -0.92
C LEU A 107 -6.10 -9.56 -1.70
N LEU A 108 -6.15 -10.86 -1.98
CA LEU A 108 -7.30 -11.49 -2.61
C LEU A 108 -8.54 -11.47 -1.70
N ALA A 109 -8.37 -11.59 -0.38
CA ALA A 109 -9.46 -11.44 0.58
C ALA A 109 -10.02 -10.01 0.56
N LEU A 110 -9.15 -8.98 0.49
CA LEU A 110 -9.59 -7.59 0.36
C LEU A 110 -10.37 -7.35 -0.94
N LEU A 111 -9.90 -7.90 -2.06
CA LEU A 111 -10.65 -7.87 -3.32
C LEU A 111 -12.00 -8.57 -3.21
N GLY A 112 -12.06 -9.73 -2.53
CA GLY A 112 -13.30 -10.47 -2.34
C GLY A 112 -14.30 -9.80 -1.40
N THR A 113 -13.83 -8.89 -0.54
CA THR A 113 -14.67 -8.08 0.35
C THR A 113 -15.25 -6.86 -0.36
N MET A 114 -14.61 -6.43 -1.45
CA MET A 114 -15.00 -5.22 -2.17
C MET A 114 -16.38 -5.36 -2.84
N PRO A 115 -17.31 -4.43 -2.60
CA PRO A 115 -18.59 -4.36 -3.33
C PRO A 115 -18.37 -4.14 -4.83
N GLU A 116 -19.28 -4.65 -5.65
CA GLU A 116 -19.14 -4.65 -7.13
C GLU A 116 -18.80 -3.27 -7.73
N ASN A 117 -19.37 -2.19 -7.19
CA ASN A 117 -19.14 -0.81 -7.64
C ASN A 117 -18.58 0.10 -6.55
N GLY A 118 -18.00 -0.47 -5.50
CA GLY A 118 -17.58 0.23 -4.30
C GLY A 118 -16.10 0.13 -4.01
N ILE A 119 -15.79 0.26 -2.72
CA ILE A 119 -14.42 0.14 -2.20
C ILE A 119 -14.37 -0.89 -1.06
N ALA A 120 -13.20 -1.52 -0.86
CA ALA A 120 -12.90 -2.19 0.39
C ALA A 120 -11.69 -1.54 1.06
N ILE A 121 -11.71 -1.45 2.37
CA ILE A 121 -10.72 -0.77 3.21
C ILE A 121 -10.12 -1.79 4.17
N ALA A 122 -8.78 -1.85 4.24
CA ALA A 122 -8.06 -2.52 5.32
C ALA A 122 -7.54 -1.44 6.27
N PRO A 123 -8.24 -1.16 7.38
CA PRO A 123 -7.84 -0.15 8.35
C PRO A 123 -6.67 -0.64 9.20
N ALA A 124 -5.79 0.27 9.60
CA ALA A 124 -4.82 0.05 10.65
C ALA A 124 -5.47 0.32 12.04
N PRO A 125 -4.91 -0.21 13.13
CA PRO A 125 -5.44 0.01 14.49
C PRO A 125 -5.48 1.47 14.93
N ASP A 126 -4.64 2.33 14.36
CA ASP A 126 -4.60 3.78 14.61
C ASP A 126 -5.64 4.58 13.79
N GLY A 127 -6.45 3.89 12.98
CA GLY A 127 -7.47 4.50 12.12
C GLY A 127 -6.95 5.00 10.78
N THR A 128 -5.68 4.76 10.44
CA THR A 128 -5.15 4.96 9.10
C THR A 128 -5.56 3.82 8.15
N THR A 129 -5.12 3.86 6.91
CA THR A 129 -5.49 2.88 5.88
C THR A 129 -4.25 2.22 5.32
N ASN A 130 -4.11 0.92 5.49
CA ASN A 130 -2.98 0.13 5.01
C ASN A 130 -3.18 -0.43 3.60
N ALA A 131 -4.42 -0.74 3.23
CA ALA A 131 -4.73 -1.11 1.86
C ALA A 131 -6.15 -0.69 1.47
N LEU A 132 -6.36 -0.46 0.17
CA LEU A 132 -7.65 -0.15 -0.44
C LEU A 132 -7.87 -1.08 -1.65
N ALA A 133 -9.11 -1.52 -1.85
CA ALA A 133 -9.56 -2.07 -3.13
C ALA A 133 -10.57 -1.11 -3.74
N LEU A 134 -10.40 -0.82 -5.01
CA LEU A 134 -11.20 0.15 -5.78
C LEU A 134 -11.79 -0.57 -6.99
N ALA A 135 -13.11 -0.62 -7.11
CA ALA A 135 -13.78 -1.35 -8.18
C ALA A 135 -13.57 -0.73 -9.58
N ARG A 136 -13.48 0.60 -9.65
CA ARG A 136 -13.44 1.35 -10.91
C ARG A 136 -12.76 2.72 -10.74
N PRO A 137 -12.40 3.39 -11.85
CA PRO A 137 -11.92 4.78 -11.81
C PRO A 137 -12.90 5.74 -11.13
N GLY A 138 -12.36 6.82 -10.56
CA GLY A 138 -13.15 7.89 -9.93
C GLY A 138 -13.59 7.63 -8.49
N LEU A 139 -13.20 6.48 -7.89
CA LEU A 139 -13.49 6.17 -6.48
C LEU A 139 -12.38 6.65 -5.53
N PHE A 140 -11.19 6.92 -6.05
CA PHE A 140 -10.06 7.38 -5.26
C PHE A 140 -10.05 8.90 -5.08
N GLU A 141 -9.70 9.31 -3.87
CA GLU A 141 -9.31 10.67 -3.50
C GLU A 141 -8.13 10.57 -2.52
N PRO A 142 -7.15 11.52 -2.52
CA PRO A 142 -5.94 11.42 -1.68
C PRO A 142 -6.21 11.73 -0.20
N LEU A 143 -6.96 10.87 0.48
CA LEU A 143 -7.44 11.03 1.86
C LEU A 143 -6.53 10.40 2.92
N TYR A 144 -5.28 10.06 2.60
CA TYR A 144 -4.35 9.43 3.53
C TYR A 144 -3.99 10.30 4.75
N GLY A 145 -3.44 9.66 5.79
CA GLY A 145 -3.05 10.27 7.06
C GLY A 145 -4.01 9.90 8.22
N PRO A 146 -3.88 10.54 9.39
CA PRO A 146 -4.66 10.18 10.59
C PRO A 146 -6.16 10.14 10.33
N GLY A 147 -6.82 9.03 10.69
CA GLY A 147 -8.25 8.83 10.46
C GLY A 147 -8.67 8.62 9.01
N SER A 148 -7.74 8.23 8.12
CA SER A 148 -8.04 8.07 6.69
C SER A 148 -9.09 7.01 6.40
N ALA A 149 -9.16 5.93 7.18
CA ALA A 149 -10.19 4.91 6.99
C ALA A 149 -11.61 5.48 7.13
N ALA A 150 -11.84 6.35 8.11
CA ALA A 150 -13.12 7.02 8.27
C ALA A 150 -13.42 8.00 7.12
N ARG A 151 -12.39 8.72 6.63
CA ARG A 151 -12.55 9.63 5.48
C ARG A 151 -12.88 8.89 4.19
N PHE A 152 -12.27 7.75 3.93
CA PHE A 152 -12.61 6.93 2.76
C PHE A 152 -14.04 6.41 2.82
N ARG A 153 -14.54 5.99 4.02
CA ARG A 153 -15.97 5.62 4.18
C ARG A 153 -16.91 6.79 3.91
N ALA A 154 -16.64 7.94 4.54
CA ALA A 154 -17.45 9.14 4.31
C ALA A 154 -17.48 9.54 2.83
N ARG A 155 -16.33 9.47 2.16
CA ARG A 155 -16.26 9.75 0.73
C ARG A 155 -17.07 8.78 -0.12
N SER A 156 -17.08 7.50 0.23
CA SER A 156 -17.93 6.50 -0.45
C SER A 156 -19.42 6.82 -0.31
N GLU A 157 -19.85 7.25 0.89
CA GLU A 157 -21.23 7.71 1.13
C GLU A 157 -21.59 8.91 0.25
N GLU A 158 -20.68 9.91 0.16
CA GLU A 158 -20.87 11.09 -0.72
C GLU A 158 -20.99 10.71 -2.20
N LEU A 159 -20.23 9.69 -2.64
CA LEU A 159 -20.27 9.18 -4.01
C LEU A 159 -21.48 8.24 -4.26
N GLY A 160 -22.26 7.90 -3.21
CA GLY A 160 -23.36 6.96 -3.31
C GLY A 160 -22.91 5.53 -3.63
N VAL A 161 -21.70 5.12 -3.19
CA VAL A 161 -21.19 3.77 -3.36
C VAL A 161 -20.97 3.09 -2.00
N GLU A 162 -20.96 1.76 -2.01
CA GLU A 162 -20.76 0.98 -0.79
C GLU A 162 -19.27 0.90 -0.42
N ALA A 163 -18.98 1.00 0.89
CA ALA A 163 -17.67 0.72 1.44
C ALA A 163 -17.75 -0.47 2.39
N ALA A 164 -16.82 -1.43 2.25
CA ALA A 164 -16.69 -2.58 3.15
C ALA A 164 -15.32 -2.55 3.84
N ASP A 165 -15.26 -2.99 5.09
CA ASP A 165 -14.01 -3.13 5.82
C ASP A 165 -13.56 -4.59 5.86
N LEU A 166 -12.25 -4.80 5.73
CA LEU A 166 -11.61 -6.09 6.00
C LEU A 166 -10.66 -5.94 7.19
N GLU A 167 -11.01 -6.56 8.30
CA GLU A 167 -10.08 -6.74 9.43
C GLU A 167 -9.24 -7.99 9.21
N ALA A 168 -8.02 -7.84 8.73
CA ALA A 168 -7.07 -8.92 8.51
C ALA A 168 -5.76 -8.62 9.26
N PRO A 169 -5.28 -9.51 10.15
CA PRO A 169 -4.08 -9.25 10.95
C PRO A 169 -2.84 -8.87 10.13
N ALA A 170 -2.65 -9.48 8.94
CA ALA A 170 -1.52 -9.20 8.08
C ALA A 170 -1.61 -7.83 7.38
N LEU A 171 -2.82 -7.30 7.18
CA LEU A 171 -3.05 -5.97 6.62
C LEU A 171 -3.16 -4.89 7.70
N ALA A 172 -3.43 -5.27 8.96
CA ALA A 172 -3.53 -4.34 10.08
C ALA A 172 -2.17 -4.01 10.73
N ARG A 173 -1.11 -4.80 10.45
CA ARG A 173 0.22 -4.65 11.04
C ARG A 173 1.16 -3.96 10.06
N ASP A 174 1.22 -2.66 10.14
CA ASP A 174 2.34 -1.87 9.66
C ASP A 174 3.46 -1.81 10.71
N VAL A 175 4.67 -1.55 10.25
CA VAL A 175 5.84 -1.39 11.13
C VAL A 175 6.31 0.06 11.06
N ASP A 176 5.78 0.87 11.95
CA ASP A 176 6.15 2.28 12.11
C ASP A 176 7.23 2.52 13.19
N THR A 177 7.49 1.51 14.05
CA THR A 177 8.43 1.68 15.18
C THR A 177 9.33 0.46 15.41
N ALA A 178 10.52 0.69 15.95
CA ALA A 178 11.45 -0.37 16.33
C ALA A 178 10.85 -1.37 17.35
N ALA A 179 9.93 -0.93 18.21
CA ALA A 179 9.25 -1.80 19.17
C ALA A 179 8.31 -2.81 18.48
N GLN A 180 7.72 -2.45 17.36
CA GLN A 180 6.89 -3.36 16.55
C GLN A 180 7.74 -4.44 15.86
N LEU A 181 9.03 -4.15 15.58
CA LEU A 181 10.00 -5.10 15.01
C LEU A 181 10.35 -6.26 15.94
N GLU A 182 10.46 -6.03 17.25
CA GLU A 182 10.82 -7.09 18.20
C GLU A 182 9.79 -8.23 18.21
N HIS A 183 8.58 -7.98 17.77
CA HIS A 183 7.53 -8.98 17.61
C HIS A 183 7.61 -9.80 16.30
N LEU A 184 8.39 -9.33 15.30
CA LEU A 184 8.58 -10.04 14.01
C LEU A 184 9.77 -11.02 14.04
N VAL A 185 10.66 -10.91 15.02
CA VAL A 185 11.90 -11.72 15.15
C VAL A 185 11.69 -12.93 16.09
N ARG A 186 10.51 -13.09 16.66
CA ARG A 186 10.13 -14.25 17.52
C ARG A 186 9.20 -15.20 16.77
#